data_1d28c8ca5ea9b29b393c5f707ce33b57
#
_entry.id   1d28c8ca5ea9b29b393c5f707ce33b57
#
_cell.length_a   1.000
_cell.length_b   1.000
_cell.length_c   1.000
_cell.angle_alpha   90.00
_cell.angle_beta   90.00
_cell.angle_gamma   90.00
#
_symmetry.space_group_name_H-M   'P 1'
#
loop_
_entity.id
_entity.type
_entity.pdbx_description
1 polymer ?
#
loop_
_entity_poly.entity_id
_entity_poly.type
_entity_poly.pdbx_seq_one_letter_code
_entity_poly.pdbx_strand_id
1 'polypeptide(L)'
;MLRSPNPDRRDRLDAKLWLEPEDGFLPHGLEGGPFDADQPVLIGQGGATNAAQGVVLLDGAEPLPGEEACERLWVLFDGDDPVAVQAARGLWTRMTGLGMAAQYWSEETRRWVMKTEKKPAE
;
A
#
# COMPACT_ATOMS: atom_id res chain seq x y z
N MET A 1 0.72 -0.54 7.44
CA MET A 1 1.53 0.61 6.95
C MET A 1 0.95 1.16 5.67
N LEU A 2 0.66 2.44 5.64
CA LEU A 2 0.30 3.17 4.42
C LEU A 2 1.50 4.02 4.03
N ARG A 3 2.08 3.76 2.87
CA ARG A 3 3.31 4.45 2.44
C ARG A 3 3.06 5.29 1.21
N SER A 4 3.43 6.57 1.28
CA SER A 4 3.41 7.49 0.15
C SER A 4 4.59 8.46 0.26
N PRO A 5 5.30 8.73 -0.85
CA PRO A 5 6.33 9.78 -0.85
C PRO A 5 5.76 11.19 -0.88
N ASN A 6 4.47 11.33 -1.12
CA ASN A 6 3.80 12.63 -1.23
C ASN A 6 3.30 13.11 0.13
N PRO A 7 3.90 14.17 0.73
CA PRO A 7 3.48 14.64 2.05
C PRO A 7 2.03 15.15 2.09
N ASP A 8 1.54 15.75 1.02
CA ASP A 8 0.14 16.19 0.97
C ASP A 8 -0.82 15.01 1.00
N ARG A 9 -0.46 13.90 0.36
CA ARG A 9 -1.25 12.67 0.41
C ARG A 9 -1.28 12.11 1.82
N ARG A 10 -0.13 12.07 2.50
CA ARG A 10 -0.06 11.58 3.87
C ARG A 10 -0.96 12.39 4.81
N ASP A 11 -0.92 13.71 4.70
CA ASP A 11 -1.74 14.60 5.51
C ASP A 11 -3.23 14.42 5.22
N ARG A 12 -3.61 14.25 3.95
CA ARG A 12 -5.01 14.01 3.57
C ARG A 12 -5.52 12.67 4.07
N LEU A 13 -4.69 11.63 4.03
CA LEU A 13 -5.05 10.32 4.55
C LEU A 13 -5.28 10.38 6.06
N ASP A 14 -4.40 11.04 6.79
CA ASP A 14 -4.55 11.22 8.23
C ASP A 14 -5.86 11.91 8.57
N ALA A 15 -6.14 13.02 7.90
CA ALA A 15 -7.38 13.77 8.10
C ALA A 15 -8.62 12.92 7.78
N LYS A 16 -8.57 12.18 6.66
CA LYS A 16 -9.70 11.36 6.23
C LYS A 16 -9.99 10.22 7.20
N LEU A 17 -8.96 9.58 7.73
CA LEU A 17 -9.13 8.49 8.70
C LEU A 17 -9.69 8.97 10.03
N TRP A 18 -9.52 10.24 10.38
CA TRP A 18 -10.17 10.82 11.55
C TRP A 18 -11.66 11.11 11.33
N LEU A 19 -12.06 11.36 10.08
CA LEU A 19 -13.42 11.79 9.74
C LEU A 19 -14.32 10.65 9.29
N GLU A 20 -13.77 9.57 8.74
CA GLU A 20 -14.56 8.48 8.16
C GLU A 20 -14.18 7.13 8.76
N PRO A 21 -15.20 6.29 9.09
CA PRO A 21 -16.61 6.62 9.15
C PRO A 21 -16.93 7.54 10.34
N GLU A 22 -18.02 8.33 10.23
CA GLU A 22 -18.41 9.28 11.30
C GLU A 22 -18.53 8.63 12.67
N ASP A 23 -19.10 7.43 12.70
CA ASP A 23 -19.34 6.68 13.93
C ASP A 23 -18.23 5.69 14.26
N GLY A 24 -17.14 5.70 13.48
CA GLY A 24 -16.05 4.76 13.63
C GLY A 24 -14.81 5.40 14.23
N PHE A 25 -13.93 4.54 14.74
CA PHE A 25 -12.62 4.96 15.20
C PHE A 25 -11.58 3.95 14.71
N LEU A 26 -10.63 4.43 13.90
CA LEU A 26 -9.49 3.64 13.46
C LEU A 26 -8.22 4.26 14.03
N PRO A 27 -7.59 3.63 15.02
CA PRO A 27 -6.32 4.11 15.55
C PRO A 27 -5.27 4.19 14.46
N HIS A 28 -4.69 5.37 14.27
CA HIS A 28 -3.65 5.60 13.26
C HIS A 28 -2.78 6.79 13.65
N GLY A 29 -1.64 6.92 13.00
CA GLY A 29 -0.76 8.06 13.21
C GLY A 29 0.19 8.26 12.06
N LEU A 30 0.63 9.51 11.88
CA LEU A 30 1.72 9.87 10.96
C LEU A 30 3.04 9.47 11.59
N GLU A 31 3.98 8.96 10.76
CA GLU A 31 5.30 8.57 11.24
C GLU A 31 6.08 9.79 11.75
N GLY A 32 7.01 9.53 12.66
CA GLY A 32 7.84 10.57 13.27
C GLY A 32 7.43 10.92 14.70
N GLY A 33 6.38 10.27 15.23
CA GLY A 33 5.96 10.46 16.59
C GLY A 33 6.55 9.44 17.56
N PRO A 34 6.38 9.65 18.86
CA PRO A 34 6.94 8.75 19.86
C PRO A 34 6.22 7.40 19.96
N PHE A 35 5.06 7.26 19.33
CA PHE A 35 4.23 6.06 19.41
C PHE A 35 4.11 5.32 18.07
N ASP A 36 5.06 5.52 17.15
CA ASP A 36 5.01 4.88 15.83
C ASP A 36 4.85 3.36 15.94
N ALA A 37 5.59 2.72 16.82
CA ALA A 37 5.57 1.27 16.99
C ALA A 37 4.22 0.74 17.50
N ASP A 38 3.42 1.58 18.12
CA ASP A 38 2.13 1.21 18.70
C ASP A 38 0.93 1.49 17.79
N GLN A 39 1.17 2.08 16.61
CA GLN A 39 0.07 2.43 15.70
C GLN A 39 -0.40 1.20 14.91
N PRO A 40 -1.68 0.82 15.00
CA PRO A 40 -2.22 -0.23 14.14
C PRO A 40 -2.12 0.13 12.66
N VAL A 41 -2.29 1.40 12.33
CA VAL A 41 -2.08 1.94 10.99
C VAL A 41 -1.10 3.09 11.10
N LEU A 42 0.08 2.93 10.49
CA LEU A 42 1.11 3.95 10.43
C LEU A 42 1.16 4.53 9.03
N ILE A 43 1.14 5.85 8.91
CA ILE A 43 1.18 6.56 7.64
C ILE A 43 2.54 7.24 7.53
N GLY A 44 3.29 6.95 6.47
CA GLY A 44 4.60 7.56 6.32
C GLY A 44 5.28 7.26 5.01
N GLN A 45 6.57 7.48 4.99
CA GLN A 45 7.44 7.25 3.83
C GLN A 45 8.48 6.16 4.11
N GLY A 46 8.79 5.91 5.37
CA GLY A 46 9.81 4.96 5.77
C GLY A 46 9.30 3.56 5.98
N GLY A 47 10.03 2.76 6.70
CA GLY A 47 9.69 1.38 6.99
C GLY A 47 8.52 1.22 7.93
N ALA A 48 7.98 0.00 7.97
CA ALA A 48 6.85 -0.34 8.84
C ALA A 48 7.34 -0.61 10.26
N THR A 49 7.70 0.45 10.98
CA THR A 49 8.23 0.34 12.35
C THR A 49 7.18 -0.12 13.36
N ASN A 50 5.91 -0.18 12.96
CA ASN A 50 4.81 -0.72 13.75
C ASN A 50 4.65 -2.24 13.59
N ALA A 51 5.59 -2.92 12.94
CA ALA A 51 5.56 -4.36 12.66
C ALA A 51 4.30 -4.77 11.87
N ALA A 52 3.83 -3.92 10.97
CA ALA A 52 2.65 -4.19 10.17
C ALA A 52 2.85 -5.40 9.27
N GLN A 53 1.84 -6.25 9.20
CA GLN A 53 1.83 -7.43 8.34
C GLN A 53 1.38 -7.11 6.92
N GLY A 54 0.75 -5.97 6.72
CA GLY A 54 0.29 -5.48 5.43
C GLY A 54 0.88 -4.11 5.12
N VAL A 55 1.28 -3.90 3.87
CA VAL A 55 1.82 -2.62 3.41
C VAL A 55 1.04 -2.18 2.18
N VAL A 56 0.54 -0.95 2.21
CA VAL A 56 -0.13 -0.31 1.07
C VAL A 56 0.79 0.73 0.47
N LEU A 57 1.12 0.56 -0.79
CA LEU A 57 2.01 1.45 -1.53
C LEU A 57 1.19 2.40 -2.40
N LEU A 58 1.36 3.69 -2.19
CA LEU A 58 0.63 4.75 -2.88
C LEU A 58 1.62 5.68 -3.59
N ASP A 59 1.16 6.33 -4.66
CA ASP A 59 1.89 7.40 -5.35
C ASP A 59 3.31 6.99 -5.79
N GLY A 60 3.47 5.75 -6.23
CA GLY A 60 4.77 5.25 -6.69
C GLY A 60 5.72 4.82 -5.58
N ALA A 61 5.24 4.71 -4.34
CA ALA A 61 6.06 4.18 -3.26
C ALA A 61 6.53 2.76 -3.57
N GLU A 62 7.74 2.44 -3.15
CA GLU A 62 8.32 1.13 -3.41
C GLU A 62 8.38 0.27 -2.15
N PRO A 63 8.36 -1.08 -2.30
CA PRO A 63 8.62 -1.95 -1.17
C PRO A 63 10.07 -1.81 -0.72
N LEU A 64 10.28 -1.88 0.59
CA LEU A 64 11.61 -1.85 1.17
C LEU A 64 12.15 -3.28 1.32
N PRO A 65 13.49 -3.44 1.48
CA PRO A 65 14.07 -4.77 1.66
C PRO A 65 13.42 -5.53 2.81
N GLY A 66 13.07 -6.78 2.56
CA GLY A 66 12.40 -7.64 3.53
C GLY A 66 10.88 -7.60 3.49
N GLU A 67 10.29 -6.61 2.83
CA GLU A 67 8.81 -6.49 2.76
C GLU A 67 8.17 -7.54 1.84
N GLU A 68 8.95 -8.18 0.99
CA GLU A 68 8.47 -9.33 0.23
C GLU A 68 8.04 -10.50 1.14
N ALA A 69 8.48 -10.48 2.40
CA ALA A 69 8.10 -11.49 3.39
C ALA A 69 6.85 -11.10 4.20
N CYS A 70 6.29 -9.90 4.00
CA CYS A 70 5.07 -9.51 4.70
C CYS A 70 3.87 -10.33 4.19
N GLU A 71 2.80 -10.42 4.99
CA GLU A 71 1.64 -11.21 4.62
C GLU A 71 0.96 -10.70 3.35
N ARG A 72 0.90 -9.38 3.18
CA ARG A 72 0.23 -8.80 2.04
C ARG A 72 0.80 -7.43 1.67
N LEU A 73 0.95 -7.25 0.37
CA LEU A 73 1.42 -6.00 -0.22
C LEU A 73 0.37 -5.53 -1.22
N TRP A 74 -0.16 -4.32 -1.03
CA TRP A 74 -1.09 -3.70 -1.96
C TRP A 74 -0.41 -2.55 -2.66
N VAL A 75 -0.56 -2.50 -3.98
CA VAL A 75 -0.06 -1.39 -4.79
C VAL A 75 -1.27 -0.71 -5.43
N LEU A 76 -1.53 0.53 -5.04
CA LEU A 76 -2.63 1.31 -5.59
C LEU A 76 -2.08 2.36 -6.54
N PHE A 77 -2.62 2.40 -7.74
CA PHE A 77 -2.16 3.33 -8.76
C PHE A 77 -3.31 3.72 -9.69
N ASP A 78 -3.14 4.88 -10.34
CA ASP A 78 -4.09 5.38 -11.31
C ASP A 78 -3.88 4.66 -12.66
N GLY A 79 -4.85 3.86 -13.07
CA GLY A 79 -4.80 3.13 -14.34
C GLY A 79 -4.83 4.02 -15.58
N ASP A 80 -5.18 5.29 -15.43
CA ASP A 80 -5.19 6.27 -16.51
C ASP A 80 -3.87 7.01 -16.66
N ASP A 81 -2.94 6.82 -15.73
CA ASP A 81 -1.60 7.42 -15.76
C ASP A 81 -0.58 6.42 -16.33
N PRO A 82 -0.06 6.65 -17.55
CA PRO A 82 0.89 5.70 -18.18
C PRO A 82 2.16 5.47 -17.35
N VAL A 83 2.63 6.48 -16.63
CA VAL A 83 3.83 6.35 -15.79
C VAL A 83 3.53 5.45 -14.59
N ALA A 84 2.38 5.63 -13.95
CA ALA A 84 1.97 4.80 -12.82
C ALA A 84 1.76 3.35 -13.26
N VAL A 85 1.13 3.13 -14.42
CA VAL A 85 0.92 1.79 -14.98
C VAL A 85 2.25 1.10 -15.24
N GLN A 86 3.20 1.81 -15.84
CA GLN A 86 4.51 1.23 -16.15
C GLN A 86 5.28 0.87 -14.87
N ALA A 87 5.22 1.72 -13.86
CA ALA A 87 5.84 1.44 -12.56
C ALA A 87 5.23 0.21 -11.89
N ALA A 88 3.90 0.07 -11.95
CA ALA A 88 3.19 -1.08 -11.40
C ALA A 88 3.55 -2.37 -12.14
N ARG A 89 3.71 -2.32 -13.46
CA ARG A 89 4.13 -3.48 -14.25
C ARG A 89 5.55 -3.94 -13.90
N GLY A 90 6.46 -2.98 -13.70
CA GLY A 90 7.82 -3.28 -13.26
C GLY A 90 7.84 -3.96 -11.90
N LEU A 91 7.01 -3.47 -10.98
CA LEU A 91 6.89 -4.05 -9.65
C LEU A 91 6.29 -5.46 -9.72
N TRP A 92 5.27 -5.68 -10.54
CA TRP A 92 4.70 -7.01 -10.77
C TRP A 92 5.78 -8.00 -11.21
N THR A 93 6.56 -7.64 -12.22
CA THR A 93 7.62 -8.50 -12.76
C THR A 93 8.66 -8.83 -11.69
N ARG A 94 9.06 -7.83 -10.92
CA ARG A 94 10.07 -7.99 -9.87
C ARG A 94 9.57 -8.89 -8.74
N MET A 95 8.34 -8.67 -8.27
CA MET A 95 7.79 -9.44 -7.16
C MET A 95 7.45 -10.87 -7.55
N THR A 96 6.88 -11.10 -8.73
CA THR A 96 6.62 -12.45 -9.21
C THR A 96 7.92 -13.21 -9.52
N GLY A 97 8.97 -12.50 -9.92
CA GLY A 97 10.30 -13.07 -10.08
C GLY A 97 10.90 -13.60 -8.77
N LEU A 98 10.44 -13.08 -7.63
CA LEU A 98 10.84 -13.58 -6.30
C LEU A 98 9.96 -14.74 -5.82
N GLY A 99 9.04 -15.21 -6.65
CA GLY A 99 8.15 -16.31 -6.31
C GLY A 99 6.87 -15.92 -5.61
N MET A 100 6.58 -14.63 -5.50
CA MET A 100 5.36 -14.15 -4.85
C MET A 100 4.14 -14.35 -5.73
N ALA A 101 3.01 -14.69 -5.11
CA ALA A 101 1.73 -14.64 -5.78
C ALA A 101 1.33 -13.18 -6.02
N ALA A 102 0.67 -12.91 -7.12
CA ALA A 102 0.19 -11.57 -7.42
C ALA A 102 -1.16 -11.61 -8.13
N GLN A 103 -1.98 -10.62 -7.87
CA GLN A 103 -3.27 -10.43 -8.52
C GLN A 103 -3.39 -8.98 -8.97
N TYR A 104 -3.90 -8.79 -10.17
CA TYR A 104 -4.21 -7.47 -10.71
C TYR A 104 -5.72 -7.26 -10.71
N TRP A 105 -6.16 -6.21 -10.04
CA TRP A 105 -7.55 -5.84 -9.92
C TRP A 105 -7.78 -4.46 -10.53
N SER A 106 -8.87 -4.31 -11.25
CA SER A 106 -9.28 -3.02 -11.83
C SER A 106 -10.66 -2.65 -11.29
N GLU A 107 -10.85 -1.37 -10.94
CA GLU A 107 -12.17 -0.87 -10.58
C GLU A 107 -12.93 -0.54 -11.86
N GLU A 108 -14.03 -1.25 -12.09
CA GLU A 108 -14.92 -1.05 -13.22
C GLU A 108 -16.35 -0.89 -12.72
N THR A 109 -17.02 0.18 -13.14
CA THR A 109 -18.41 0.47 -12.71
C THR A 109 -18.63 0.31 -11.21
N ARG A 110 -17.72 0.88 -10.42
CA ARG A 110 -17.69 0.83 -8.95
C ARG A 110 -17.51 -0.58 -8.36
N ARG A 111 -16.99 -1.50 -9.17
CA ARG A 111 -16.67 -2.86 -8.73
C ARG A 111 -15.21 -3.16 -9.02
N TRP A 112 -14.58 -3.89 -8.11
CA TRP A 112 -13.24 -4.41 -8.33
C TRP A 112 -13.31 -5.75 -9.04
N VAL A 113 -12.63 -5.85 -10.17
CA VAL A 113 -12.62 -7.06 -11.01
C VAL A 113 -11.19 -7.55 -11.14
N MET A 114 -10.97 -8.83 -10.84
CA MET A 114 -9.65 -9.44 -11.03
C MET A 114 -9.40 -9.69 -12.50
N LYS A 115 -8.29 -9.14 -13.03
CA LYS A 115 -7.92 -9.22 -14.44
C LYS A 115 -6.86 -10.30 -14.70
N THR A 116 -5.91 -10.45 -13.80
CA THR A 116 -4.76 -11.34 -14.00
C THR A 116 -4.29 -11.87 -12.65
N GLU A 117 -3.83 -13.11 -12.65
CA GLU A 117 -3.29 -13.73 -11.44
C GLU A 117 -2.03 -14.50 -11.79
N LYS A 118 -1.02 -14.38 -10.93
CA LYS A 118 0.18 -15.21 -10.93
C LYS A 118 0.24 -15.98 -9.62
N LYS A 119 0.25 -17.31 -9.70
CA LYS A 119 0.33 -18.14 -8.51
C LYS A 119 1.75 -18.16 -7.96
N PRO A 120 1.92 -18.46 -6.65
CA PRO A 120 3.25 -18.48 -6.08
C PRO A 120 4.08 -19.60 -6.71
N ALA A 121 5.39 -19.38 -6.76
CA ALA A 121 6.33 -20.42 -7.19
C ALA A 121 6.35 -21.55 -6.15
N GLU A 122 6.38 -22.77 -6.63
CA GLU A 122 6.49 -23.97 -5.80
C GLU A 122 7.96 -24.22 -5.39
#